data_641bdc7b88c4054f80f0038f5028613c
#
_entry.id   641bdc7b88c4054f80f0038f5028613c
#
_cell.length_a   1.000
_cell.length_b   1.000
_cell.length_c   1.000
_cell.angle_alpha   90.00
_cell.angle_beta   90.00
_cell.angle_gamma   90.00
#
_symmetry.space_group_name_H-M   'P 1'
#
loop_
_entity.id
_entity.type
_entity.pdbx_description
1 polymer ?
#
loop_
_entity_poly.entity_id
_entity_poly.type
_entity_poly.pdbx_seq_one_letter_code
_entity_poly.pdbx_strand_id
1 'polypeptide(L)'
;PYDDVWKMIHRGSMPELCNQPDYDWQMFYAAYVRTYIERDVRDLTEIGDTVKFAKFMTATAASTGQLVNLASLARDVGISQPTAERWLSILVASNIVYLLKPYANNITKRAIKTPKLYFLDTGLAAYLTRWNTADVLKNGAMAGAFFESFVISEIIKSYYNKGIVEPPLYFYRDKEMNEIDLLIEDGGVLYPLEMKKHADPQKSDMDAFALIDKIPSVKRGPGGVVCLYDKLITLKGNDKVIPIQYL
;
A
#
# COMPACT_ATOMS: atom_id res chain seq x y z
N PRO A 1 14.63 -1.44 -16.75
CA PRO A 1 13.57 -1.38 -17.76
C PRO A 1 12.20 -1.46 -17.10
N TYR A 2 11.22 -0.89 -17.72
CA TYR A 2 9.82 -0.81 -17.29
C TYR A 2 9.22 -2.17 -16.88
N ASP A 3 9.51 -3.17 -17.69
CA ASP A 3 8.93 -4.51 -17.49
C ASP A 3 9.48 -5.22 -16.26
N ASP A 4 10.68 -4.90 -15.83
CA ASP A 4 11.28 -5.50 -14.64
C ASP A 4 10.59 -5.03 -13.35
N VAL A 5 10.19 -3.74 -13.29
CA VAL A 5 9.42 -3.22 -12.16
C VAL A 5 8.06 -3.94 -12.04
N TRP A 6 7.36 -4.13 -13.16
CA TRP A 6 6.09 -4.84 -13.15
C TRP A 6 6.20 -6.33 -12.81
N LYS A 7 7.32 -6.95 -13.19
CA LYS A 7 7.64 -8.31 -12.72
C LYS A 7 7.85 -8.34 -11.21
N MET A 8 8.56 -7.36 -10.65
CA MET A 8 8.74 -7.25 -9.20
C MET A 8 7.41 -7.04 -8.47
N ILE A 9 6.59 -6.08 -8.94
CA ILE A 9 5.27 -5.81 -8.38
C ILE A 9 4.39 -7.06 -8.40
N HIS A 10 4.38 -7.80 -9.51
CA HIS A 10 3.57 -8.98 -9.68
C HIS A 10 4.08 -10.19 -8.88
N ARG A 11 5.40 -10.40 -8.85
CA ARG A 11 6.02 -11.53 -8.14
C ARG A 11 6.10 -11.31 -6.63
N GLY A 12 6.11 -10.04 -6.19
CA GLY A 12 6.30 -9.68 -4.79
C GLY A 12 7.75 -9.66 -4.36
N SER A 13 7.95 -9.42 -3.08
CA SER A 13 9.26 -9.22 -2.46
C SER A 13 9.53 -10.21 -1.31
N MET A 14 8.86 -11.36 -1.30
CA MET A 14 9.15 -12.42 -0.35
C MET A 14 10.60 -12.91 -0.54
N PRO A 15 11.40 -13.03 0.54
CA PRO A 15 12.84 -13.33 0.43
C PRO A 15 13.14 -14.61 -0.36
N GLU A 16 12.32 -15.65 -0.19
CA GLU A 16 12.51 -16.91 -0.90
C GLU A 16 12.32 -16.75 -2.42
N LEU A 17 11.31 -15.99 -2.84
CA LEU A 17 11.07 -15.70 -4.25
C LEU A 17 12.15 -14.81 -4.87
N CYS A 18 12.73 -13.90 -4.08
CA CYS A 18 13.86 -13.07 -4.52
C CYS A 18 15.14 -13.90 -4.71
N ASN A 19 15.40 -14.86 -3.80
CA ASN A 19 16.58 -15.71 -3.84
C ASN A 19 16.49 -16.84 -4.87
N GLN A 20 15.29 -17.24 -5.27
CA GLN A 20 15.02 -18.33 -6.20
C GLN A 20 14.15 -17.84 -7.37
N PRO A 21 14.74 -17.18 -8.39
CA PRO A 21 13.96 -16.61 -9.50
C PRO A 21 13.10 -17.63 -10.27
N ASP A 22 13.55 -18.89 -10.34
CA ASP A 22 12.85 -19.97 -11.04
C ASP A 22 11.76 -20.64 -10.20
N TYR A 23 11.63 -20.28 -8.92
CA TYR A 23 10.60 -20.86 -8.07
C TYR A 23 9.20 -20.42 -8.54
N ASP A 24 8.29 -21.37 -8.66
CA ASP A 24 6.91 -21.07 -9.06
C ASP A 24 6.21 -20.21 -8.00
N TRP A 25 5.96 -18.94 -8.33
CA TRP A 25 5.37 -17.99 -7.41
C TRP A 25 3.93 -18.36 -7.01
N GLN A 26 3.17 -19.02 -7.88
CA GLN A 26 1.81 -19.47 -7.57
C GLN A 26 1.85 -20.61 -6.56
N MET A 27 2.74 -21.58 -6.75
CA MET A 27 2.95 -22.65 -5.76
C MET A 27 3.42 -22.08 -4.41
N PHE A 28 4.33 -21.10 -4.44
CA PHE A 28 4.81 -20.44 -3.24
C PHE A 28 3.65 -19.78 -2.46
N TYR A 29 2.87 -18.90 -3.10
CA TYR A 29 1.77 -18.23 -2.40
C TYR A 29 0.63 -19.16 -2.04
N ALA A 30 0.37 -20.22 -2.80
CA ALA A 30 -0.60 -21.23 -2.41
C ALA A 30 -0.19 -21.92 -1.10
N ALA A 31 1.08 -22.32 -0.99
CA ALA A 31 1.62 -22.90 0.23
C ALA A 31 1.65 -21.90 1.38
N TYR A 32 2.08 -20.66 1.12
CA TYR A 32 2.11 -19.58 2.11
C TYR A 32 0.72 -19.31 2.71
N VAL A 33 -0.29 -19.07 1.87
CA VAL A 33 -1.67 -18.78 2.33
C VAL A 33 -2.24 -19.95 3.12
N ARG A 34 -2.03 -21.19 2.65
CA ARG A 34 -2.48 -22.38 3.38
C ARG A 34 -1.82 -22.49 4.75
N THR A 35 -0.49 -22.37 4.81
CA THR A 35 0.26 -22.47 6.06
C THR A 35 -0.11 -21.35 7.03
N TYR A 36 -0.24 -20.11 6.53
CA TYR A 36 -0.65 -18.97 7.32
C TYR A 36 -2.04 -19.17 7.93
N ILE A 37 -3.03 -19.61 7.11
CA ILE A 37 -4.39 -19.87 7.62
C ILE A 37 -4.41 -21.04 8.60
N GLU A 38 -3.71 -22.13 8.29
CA GLU A 38 -3.75 -23.35 9.11
C GLU A 38 -3.00 -23.21 10.43
N ARG A 39 -1.93 -22.45 10.47
CA ARG A 39 -1.04 -22.33 11.62
C ARG A 39 -1.28 -21.03 12.40
N ASP A 40 -1.07 -19.89 11.76
CA ASP A 40 -1.00 -18.63 12.49
C ASP A 40 -2.40 -18.07 12.81
N VAL A 41 -3.34 -18.23 11.88
CA VAL A 41 -4.71 -17.71 12.06
C VAL A 41 -5.54 -18.60 12.98
N ARG A 42 -5.40 -19.91 12.87
CA ARG A 42 -6.11 -20.87 13.71
C ARG A 42 -5.72 -20.77 15.19
N ASP A 43 -4.42 -20.56 15.43
CA ASP A 43 -3.89 -20.49 16.79
C ASP A 43 -4.20 -19.13 17.46
N LEU A 44 -4.33 -18.06 16.67
CA LEU A 44 -4.63 -16.71 17.18
C LEU A 44 -6.11 -16.45 17.40
N THR A 45 -6.98 -17.24 16.78
CA THR A 45 -8.43 -17.03 16.86
C THR A 45 -9.17 -18.36 16.69
N GLU A 46 -10.27 -18.53 17.39
CA GLU A 46 -11.28 -19.57 17.11
C GLU A 46 -12.00 -19.26 15.79
N ILE A 47 -11.23 -19.17 14.67
CA ILE A 47 -11.82 -19.01 13.35
C ILE A 47 -12.40 -20.35 12.92
N GLY A 48 -13.69 -20.53 13.20
CA GLY A 48 -14.41 -21.73 12.80
C GLY A 48 -14.60 -21.87 11.29
N ASP A 49 -14.37 -20.82 10.49
CA ASP A 49 -14.63 -20.80 9.06
C ASP A 49 -13.40 -20.29 8.27
N THR A 50 -12.45 -21.18 8.04
CA THR A 50 -11.22 -20.90 7.27
C THR A 50 -11.51 -20.54 5.81
N VAL A 51 -12.62 -21.05 5.24
CA VAL A 51 -13.04 -20.76 3.87
C VAL A 51 -13.47 -19.30 3.74
N LYS A 52 -14.27 -18.81 4.69
CA LYS A 52 -14.64 -17.39 4.70
C LYS A 52 -13.44 -16.49 5.00
N PHE A 53 -12.50 -16.92 5.83
CA PHE A 53 -11.28 -16.15 6.06
C PHE A 53 -10.44 -16.02 4.79
N ALA A 54 -10.28 -17.09 4.01
CA ALA A 54 -9.60 -17.03 2.70
C ALA A 54 -10.31 -16.07 1.73
N LYS A 55 -11.65 -16.09 1.69
CA LYS A 55 -12.44 -15.12 0.91
C LYS A 55 -12.23 -13.69 1.42
N PHE A 56 -12.15 -13.49 2.74
CA PHE A 56 -11.87 -12.19 3.34
C PHE A 56 -10.49 -11.67 2.95
N MET A 57 -9.46 -12.50 2.96
CA MET A 57 -8.13 -12.13 2.47
C MET A 57 -8.18 -11.67 1.00
N THR A 58 -8.91 -12.40 0.15
CA THR A 58 -9.09 -12.03 -1.27
C THR A 58 -9.81 -10.69 -1.43
N ALA A 59 -10.92 -10.47 -0.70
CA ALA A 59 -11.67 -9.20 -0.74
C ALA A 59 -10.81 -8.03 -0.23
N THR A 60 -10.02 -8.27 0.82
CA THR A 60 -9.08 -7.30 1.38
C THR A 60 -7.96 -6.96 0.36
N ALA A 61 -7.41 -7.96 -0.34
CA ALA A 61 -6.41 -7.76 -1.39
C ALA A 61 -6.95 -6.94 -2.57
N ALA A 62 -8.20 -7.18 -2.97
CA ALA A 62 -8.89 -6.40 -4.00
C ALA A 62 -9.15 -4.93 -3.57
N SER A 63 -9.00 -4.61 -2.28
CA SER A 63 -9.19 -3.27 -1.72
C SER A 63 -7.84 -2.57 -1.43
N THR A 64 -6.70 -3.12 -1.87
CA THR A 64 -5.40 -2.46 -1.69
C THR A 64 -5.38 -1.07 -2.35
N GLY A 65 -4.79 -0.08 -1.70
CA GLY A 65 -4.79 1.31 -2.14
C GLY A 65 -6.10 2.07 -1.88
N GLN A 66 -7.10 1.46 -1.24
CA GLN A 66 -8.41 2.07 -0.99
C GLN A 66 -8.65 2.36 0.49
N LEU A 67 -9.58 3.27 0.78
CA LEU A 67 -10.08 3.48 2.13
C LEU A 67 -10.76 2.21 2.64
N VAL A 68 -10.50 1.84 3.88
CA VAL A 68 -11.11 0.68 4.52
C VAL A 68 -12.63 0.83 4.57
N ASN A 69 -13.34 -0.14 4.03
CA ASN A 69 -14.80 -0.24 4.13
C ASN A 69 -15.20 -1.59 4.72
N LEU A 70 -15.22 -1.66 6.06
CA LEU A 70 -15.55 -2.90 6.80
C LEU A 70 -16.94 -3.43 6.46
N ALA A 71 -17.92 -2.56 6.22
CA ALA A 71 -19.27 -2.97 5.86
C ALA A 71 -19.32 -3.65 4.48
N SER A 72 -18.56 -3.14 3.51
CA SER A 72 -18.44 -3.78 2.19
C SER A 72 -17.72 -5.12 2.31
N LEU A 73 -16.56 -5.17 2.97
CA LEU A 73 -15.80 -6.40 3.17
C LEU A 73 -16.66 -7.49 3.86
N ALA A 74 -17.41 -7.10 4.90
CA ALA A 74 -18.28 -8.02 5.61
C ALA A 74 -19.38 -8.60 4.72
N ARG A 75 -20.05 -7.73 3.94
CA ARG A 75 -21.12 -8.12 3.02
C ARG A 75 -20.60 -9.06 1.93
N ASP A 76 -19.47 -8.73 1.31
CA ASP A 76 -18.91 -9.47 0.18
C ASP A 76 -18.47 -10.90 0.56
N VAL A 77 -18.11 -11.09 1.85
CA VAL A 77 -17.69 -12.37 2.41
C VAL A 77 -18.85 -13.13 3.07
N GLY A 78 -19.92 -12.46 3.45
CA GLY A 78 -21.04 -13.04 4.20
C GLY A 78 -20.71 -13.27 5.69
N ILE A 79 -20.09 -12.25 6.33
CA ILE A 79 -19.76 -12.22 7.74
C ILE A 79 -20.30 -10.94 8.42
N SER A 80 -20.27 -10.89 9.75
CA SER A 80 -20.63 -9.66 10.46
C SER A 80 -19.51 -8.61 10.38
N GLN A 81 -19.86 -7.33 10.48
CA GLN A 81 -18.86 -6.25 10.50
C GLN A 81 -17.87 -6.36 11.68
N PRO A 82 -18.28 -6.73 12.92
CA PRO A 82 -17.33 -7.01 14.00
C PRO A 82 -16.36 -8.16 13.67
N THR A 83 -16.84 -9.19 12.94
CA THR A 83 -15.96 -10.27 12.47
C THR A 83 -14.94 -9.75 11.44
N ALA A 84 -15.37 -8.92 10.49
CA ALA A 84 -14.47 -8.30 9.50
C ALA A 84 -13.41 -7.41 10.16
N GLU A 85 -13.79 -6.63 11.18
CA GLU A 85 -12.87 -5.81 11.96
C GLU A 85 -11.82 -6.64 12.68
N ARG A 86 -12.25 -7.71 13.36
CA ARG A 86 -11.34 -8.65 14.03
C ARG A 86 -10.39 -9.32 13.03
N TRP A 87 -10.89 -9.77 11.88
CA TRP A 87 -10.06 -10.42 10.86
C TRP A 87 -9.08 -9.44 10.21
N LEU A 88 -9.49 -8.20 9.97
CA LEU A 88 -8.56 -7.16 9.50
C LEU A 88 -7.45 -6.91 10.52
N SER A 89 -7.78 -6.85 11.82
CA SER A 89 -6.78 -6.68 12.88
C SER A 89 -5.75 -7.82 12.91
N ILE A 90 -6.16 -9.06 12.58
CA ILE A 90 -5.24 -10.19 12.45
C ILE A 90 -4.27 -9.96 11.27
N LEU A 91 -4.79 -9.57 10.10
CA LEU A 91 -3.94 -9.30 8.93
C LEU A 91 -2.94 -8.17 9.19
N VAL A 92 -3.35 -7.15 9.98
CA VAL A 92 -2.47 -6.07 10.41
C VAL A 92 -1.41 -6.56 11.39
N ALA A 93 -1.81 -7.30 12.43
CA ALA A 93 -0.90 -7.84 13.44
C ALA A 93 0.14 -8.81 12.86
N SER A 94 -0.21 -9.51 11.78
CA SER A 94 0.67 -10.44 11.04
C SER A 94 1.50 -9.76 9.95
N ASN A 95 1.48 -8.43 9.83
CA ASN A 95 2.16 -7.67 8.78
C ASN A 95 1.81 -8.10 7.34
N ILE A 96 0.60 -8.62 7.11
CA ILE A 96 0.06 -8.85 5.78
C ILE A 96 -0.46 -7.54 5.19
N VAL A 97 -1.10 -6.74 6.04
CA VAL A 97 -1.74 -5.47 5.69
C VAL A 97 -1.20 -4.35 6.56
N TYR A 98 -0.96 -3.20 5.95
CA TYR A 98 -0.69 -1.95 6.62
C TYR A 98 -1.88 -1.00 6.47
N LEU A 99 -2.23 -0.29 7.54
CA LEU A 99 -3.27 0.74 7.54
C LEU A 99 -2.61 2.12 7.61
N LEU A 100 -2.49 2.77 6.46
CA LEU A 100 -1.97 4.12 6.36
C LEU A 100 -3.01 5.11 6.88
N LYS A 101 -2.66 5.83 7.94
CA LYS A 101 -3.56 6.79 8.60
C LYS A 101 -3.62 8.11 7.83
N PRO A 102 -4.75 8.81 7.81
CA PRO A 102 -4.80 10.15 7.26
C PRO A 102 -4.04 11.14 8.15
N TYR A 103 -3.40 12.12 7.51
CA TYR A 103 -2.81 13.25 8.23
C TYR A 103 -3.91 14.17 8.79
N ALA A 104 -3.77 14.58 10.04
CA ALA A 104 -4.58 15.63 10.65
C ALA A 104 -3.75 16.36 11.73
N ASN A 105 -3.94 17.68 11.87
CA ASN A 105 -3.22 18.50 12.85
C ASN A 105 -3.53 18.12 14.30
N ASN A 106 -4.65 17.45 14.54
CA ASN A 106 -5.07 17.00 15.87
C ASN A 106 -5.00 15.47 15.91
N ILE A 107 -4.23 14.90 16.85
CA ILE A 107 -4.05 13.46 17.03
C ILE A 107 -5.39 12.74 17.22
N THR A 108 -6.33 13.33 17.95
CA THR A 108 -7.68 12.77 18.14
C THR A 108 -8.44 12.66 16.80
N LYS A 109 -8.29 13.66 15.92
CA LYS A 109 -8.92 13.62 14.58
C LYS A 109 -8.27 12.59 13.66
N ARG A 110 -6.96 12.31 13.80
CA ARG A 110 -6.28 11.22 13.07
C ARG A 110 -6.88 9.86 13.39
N ALA A 111 -7.17 9.61 14.66
CA ALA A 111 -7.72 8.33 15.13
C ALA A 111 -9.15 8.03 14.63
N ILE A 112 -9.93 9.06 14.28
CA ILE A 112 -11.34 8.93 13.89
C ILE A 112 -11.51 8.73 12.39
N LYS A 113 -10.52 9.13 11.56
CA LYS A 113 -10.62 9.04 10.11
C LYS A 113 -10.25 7.65 9.60
N THR A 114 -10.97 7.22 8.56
CA THR A 114 -10.77 5.93 7.90
C THR A 114 -9.37 5.85 7.25
N PRO A 115 -8.56 4.83 7.55
CA PRO A 115 -7.27 4.63 6.92
C PRO A 115 -7.40 4.08 5.50
N LYS A 116 -6.34 4.22 4.69
CA LYS A 116 -6.14 3.44 3.48
C LYS A 116 -5.48 2.10 3.82
N LEU A 117 -5.82 1.07 3.05
CA LEU A 117 -5.33 -0.29 3.22
C LEU A 117 -4.28 -0.62 2.16
N TYR A 118 -3.14 -1.17 2.57
CA TYR A 118 -2.10 -1.64 1.66
C TYR A 118 -1.63 -3.03 2.04
N PHE A 119 -1.53 -3.93 1.05
CA PHE A 119 -0.80 -5.16 1.23
C PHE A 119 0.70 -4.86 1.25
N LEU A 120 1.43 -5.39 2.24
CA LEU A 120 2.88 -5.21 2.35
C LEU A 120 3.68 -6.07 1.36
N ASP A 121 3.03 -7.04 0.75
CA ASP A 121 3.56 -7.80 -0.37
C ASP A 121 2.58 -7.79 -1.53
N THR A 122 2.98 -7.15 -2.64
CA THR A 122 2.13 -7.01 -3.82
C THR A 122 1.97 -8.32 -4.59
N GLY A 123 2.92 -9.25 -4.48
CA GLY A 123 2.81 -10.58 -5.07
C GLY A 123 1.74 -11.42 -4.40
N LEU A 124 1.64 -11.37 -3.06
CA LEU A 124 0.54 -11.99 -2.33
C LEU A 124 -0.81 -11.41 -2.76
N ALA A 125 -0.90 -10.08 -2.89
CA ALA A 125 -2.12 -9.44 -3.38
C ALA A 125 -2.46 -9.85 -4.81
N ALA A 126 -1.47 -9.95 -5.71
CA ALA A 126 -1.64 -10.41 -7.09
C ALA A 126 -2.13 -11.86 -7.15
N TYR A 127 -1.56 -12.74 -6.32
CA TYR A 127 -1.98 -14.13 -6.19
C TYR A 127 -3.44 -14.25 -5.74
N LEU A 128 -3.80 -13.56 -4.66
CA LEU A 128 -5.16 -13.59 -4.09
C LEU A 128 -6.21 -13.03 -5.07
N THR A 129 -5.86 -12.01 -5.84
CA THR A 129 -6.75 -11.36 -6.81
C THR A 129 -6.64 -11.93 -8.23
N ARG A 130 -5.83 -12.99 -8.42
CA ARG A 130 -5.69 -13.74 -9.66
C ARG A 130 -5.16 -12.93 -10.85
N TRP A 131 -4.25 -12.02 -10.61
CA TRP A 131 -3.47 -11.39 -11.67
C TRP A 131 -2.40 -12.37 -12.13
N ASN A 132 -2.68 -13.16 -13.17
CA ASN A 132 -1.85 -14.33 -13.54
C ASN A 132 -0.49 -13.97 -14.14
N THR A 133 -0.33 -12.78 -14.70
CA THR A 133 0.94 -12.32 -15.27
C THR A 133 1.16 -10.83 -14.97
N ALA A 134 2.43 -10.40 -15.01
CA ALA A 134 2.81 -9.02 -14.86
C ALA A 134 2.17 -8.11 -15.92
N ASP A 135 2.04 -8.60 -17.16
CA ASP A 135 1.43 -7.83 -18.25
C ASP A 135 -0.08 -7.63 -18.05
N VAL A 136 -0.78 -8.64 -17.57
CA VAL A 136 -2.21 -8.54 -17.25
C VAL A 136 -2.42 -7.55 -16.11
N LEU A 137 -1.59 -7.59 -15.07
CA LEU A 137 -1.63 -6.64 -13.96
C LEU A 137 -1.33 -5.21 -14.41
N LYS A 138 -0.25 -5.01 -15.17
CA LYS A 138 0.21 -3.71 -15.69
C LYS A 138 -0.87 -2.97 -16.48
N ASN A 139 -1.64 -3.70 -17.27
CA ASN A 139 -2.70 -3.18 -18.12
C ASN A 139 -4.10 -3.27 -17.48
N GLY A 140 -4.20 -3.85 -16.29
CA GLY A 140 -5.45 -4.06 -15.58
C GLY A 140 -5.95 -2.81 -14.83
N ALA A 141 -7.21 -2.85 -14.43
CA ALA A 141 -7.85 -1.76 -13.69
C ALA A 141 -7.17 -1.44 -12.35
N MET A 142 -6.50 -2.41 -11.72
CA MET A 142 -5.82 -2.25 -10.45
C MET A 142 -4.34 -1.83 -10.58
N ALA A 143 -3.83 -1.61 -11.79
CA ALA A 143 -2.42 -1.29 -12.01
C ALA A 143 -1.93 -0.08 -11.19
N GLY A 144 -2.74 0.99 -11.09
CA GLY A 144 -2.42 2.17 -10.27
C GLY A 144 -2.30 1.81 -8.78
N ALA A 145 -3.30 1.09 -8.25
CA ALA A 145 -3.33 0.67 -6.84
C ALA A 145 -2.16 -0.27 -6.48
N PHE A 146 -1.78 -1.16 -7.39
CA PHE A 146 -0.62 -2.04 -7.19
C PHE A 146 0.71 -1.29 -7.23
N PHE A 147 0.86 -0.33 -8.15
CA PHE A 147 2.03 0.52 -8.21
C PHE A 147 2.18 1.35 -6.92
N GLU A 148 1.11 2.00 -6.48
CA GLU A 148 1.05 2.76 -5.24
C GLU A 148 1.36 1.86 -4.03
N SER A 149 0.74 0.68 -3.95
CA SER A 149 0.98 -0.30 -2.88
C SER A 149 2.44 -0.76 -2.82
N PHE A 150 3.06 -0.99 -3.97
CA PHE A 150 4.47 -1.37 -4.05
C PHE A 150 5.36 -0.27 -3.49
N VAL A 151 5.22 0.97 -3.97
CA VAL A 151 6.01 2.12 -3.50
C VAL A 151 5.86 2.33 -2.00
N ILE A 152 4.62 2.34 -1.51
CA ILE A 152 4.35 2.53 -0.07
C ILE A 152 4.92 1.39 0.75
N SER A 153 4.78 0.13 0.30
CA SER A 153 5.34 -1.01 1.01
C SER A 153 6.86 -0.98 1.11
N GLU A 154 7.57 -0.58 0.04
CA GLU A 154 9.02 -0.45 0.07
C GLU A 154 9.47 0.67 1.02
N ILE A 155 8.77 1.80 1.04
CA ILE A 155 9.03 2.87 2.01
C ILE A 155 8.80 2.38 3.44
N ILE A 156 7.69 1.69 3.74
CA ILE A 156 7.42 1.14 5.08
C ILE A 156 8.51 0.16 5.50
N LYS A 157 8.91 -0.77 4.62
CA LYS A 157 9.98 -1.72 4.89
C LYS A 157 11.31 -1.04 5.18
N SER A 158 11.61 0.08 4.50
CA SER A 158 12.82 0.85 4.78
C SER A 158 12.85 1.41 6.21
N TYR A 159 11.69 1.83 6.74
CA TYR A 159 11.55 2.25 8.14
C TYR A 159 11.68 1.07 9.10
N TYR A 160 11.03 -0.06 8.81
CA TYR A 160 11.13 -1.27 9.63
C TYR A 160 12.57 -1.79 9.70
N ASN A 161 13.31 -1.76 8.59
CA ASN A 161 14.73 -2.12 8.55
C ASN A 161 15.62 -1.20 9.40
N LYS A 162 15.17 0.03 9.66
CA LYS A 162 15.81 0.97 10.61
C LYS A 162 15.33 0.80 12.05
N GLY A 163 14.47 -0.18 12.33
CA GLY A 163 13.89 -0.41 13.66
C GLY A 163 12.76 0.53 14.03
N ILE A 164 12.20 1.29 13.07
CA ILE A 164 11.09 2.22 13.32
C ILE A 164 9.78 1.47 13.09
N VAL A 165 9.15 1.02 14.18
CA VAL A 165 7.92 0.21 14.15
C VAL A 165 6.69 1.01 13.74
N GLU A 166 6.64 2.30 14.08
CA GLU A 166 5.57 3.22 13.69
C GLU A 166 6.15 4.32 12.79
N PRO A 167 6.25 4.07 11.47
CA PRO A 167 6.74 5.07 10.54
C PRO A 167 5.85 6.33 10.55
N PRO A 168 6.43 7.53 10.49
CA PRO A 168 5.68 8.79 10.47
C PRO A 168 5.09 9.06 9.09
N LEU A 169 4.27 8.14 8.62
CA LEU A 169 3.68 8.08 7.28
C LEU A 169 2.17 8.30 7.36
N TYR A 170 1.65 9.13 6.47
CA TYR A 170 0.24 9.46 6.38
C TYR A 170 -0.15 9.64 4.91
N PHE A 171 -1.45 9.57 4.60
CA PHE A 171 -1.99 10.18 3.38
C PHE A 171 -2.75 11.46 3.75
N TYR A 172 -3.03 12.31 2.78
CA TYR A 172 -3.88 13.49 2.99
C TYR A 172 -5.05 13.48 2.02
N ARG A 173 -6.23 13.80 2.52
CA ARG A 173 -7.42 14.00 1.69
C ARG A 173 -8.25 15.14 2.29
N ASP A 174 -8.60 16.12 1.48
CA ASP A 174 -9.46 17.21 1.86
C ASP A 174 -10.97 16.88 1.67
N LYS A 175 -11.83 17.84 1.95
CA LYS A 175 -13.29 17.70 1.79
C LYS A 175 -13.72 17.65 0.34
N GLU A 176 -12.97 18.26 -0.54
CA GLU A 176 -13.16 18.30 -1.99
C GLU A 176 -12.62 17.03 -2.68
N MET A 177 -12.15 16.04 -1.91
CA MET A 177 -11.59 14.78 -2.37
C MET A 177 -10.24 14.91 -3.08
N ASN A 178 -9.57 16.06 -2.99
CA ASN A 178 -8.18 16.17 -3.41
C ASN A 178 -7.29 15.38 -2.46
N GLU A 179 -6.37 14.62 -3.01
CA GLU A 179 -5.56 13.66 -2.25
C GLU A 179 -4.06 13.85 -2.51
N ILE A 180 -3.26 13.56 -1.51
CA ILE A 180 -1.81 13.32 -1.60
C ILE A 180 -1.60 11.88 -1.14
N ASP A 181 -1.00 11.06 -1.98
CA ASP A 181 -0.86 9.62 -1.78
C ASP A 181 -0.08 9.30 -0.50
N LEU A 182 1.03 10.02 -0.26
CA LEU A 182 1.85 9.82 0.93
C LEU A 182 2.42 11.15 1.44
N LEU A 183 2.40 11.32 2.76
CA LEU A 183 3.12 12.35 3.50
C LEU A 183 4.13 11.68 4.43
N ILE A 184 5.37 12.09 4.36
CA ILE A 184 6.40 11.74 5.34
C ILE A 184 6.54 12.93 6.30
N GLU A 185 6.37 12.67 7.60
CA GLU A 185 6.56 13.71 8.63
C GLU A 185 7.95 13.56 9.26
N ASP A 186 8.76 14.62 9.19
CA ASP A 186 10.06 14.64 9.84
C ASP A 186 10.33 16.05 10.42
N GLY A 187 10.58 16.11 11.72
CA GLY A 187 10.89 17.36 12.43
C GLY A 187 9.83 18.46 12.28
N GLY A 188 8.55 18.10 12.14
CA GLY A 188 7.44 19.05 11.95
C GLY A 188 7.32 19.57 10.51
N VAL A 189 8.04 18.99 9.58
CA VAL A 189 7.96 19.26 8.14
C VAL A 189 7.27 18.08 7.46
N LEU A 190 6.37 18.36 6.51
CA LEU A 190 5.70 17.35 5.68
C LEU A 190 6.31 17.30 4.29
N TYR A 191 6.72 16.15 3.88
CA TYR A 191 7.27 15.85 2.56
C TYR A 191 6.23 15.05 1.75
N PRO A 192 5.56 15.69 0.77
CA PRO A 192 4.53 15.02 -0.02
C PRO A 192 5.13 14.15 -1.13
N LEU A 193 4.52 12.98 -1.33
CA LEU A 193 4.82 12.09 -2.45
C LEU A 193 3.55 11.71 -3.18
N GLU A 194 3.63 11.69 -4.51
CA GLU A 194 2.65 11.12 -5.43
C GLU A 194 3.23 9.91 -6.14
N MET A 195 2.39 8.93 -6.45
CA MET A 195 2.78 7.71 -7.15
C MET A 195 2.10 7.61 -8.51
N LYS A 196 2.90 7.62 -9.58
CA LYS A 196 2.39 7.59 -10.95
C LYS A 196 3.00 6.44 -11.75
N LYS A 197 2.17 5.51 -12.22
CA LYS A 197 2.60 4.31 -12.96
C LYS A 197 3.12 4.56 -14.39
N HIS A 198 3.32 5.81 -14.78
CA HIS A 198 3.84 6.20 -16.11
C HIS A 198 5.27 6.76 -16.03
N ALA A 199 5.90 6.94 -17.19
CA ALA A 199 7.25 7.51 -17.30
C ALA A 199 7.27 8.89 -17.97
N ASP A 200 6.16 9.57 -17.97
CA ASP A 200 6.03 10.94 -18.48
C ASP A 200 5.47 11.85 -17.39
N PRO A 201 6.28 12.16 -16.32
CA PRO A 201 5.83 12.96 -15.20
C PRO A 201 5.54 14.39 -15.63
N GLN A 202 4.40 14.92 -15.20
CA GLN A 202 3.93 16.25 -15.49
C GLN A 202 3.97 17.15 -14.24
N LYS A 203 4.11 18.47 -14.45
CA LYS A 203 4.05 19.43 -13.33
C LYS A 203 2.71 19.37 -12.58
N SER A 204 1.63 19.00 -13.26
CA SER A 204 0.31 18.82 -12.69
C SER A 204 0.22 17.65 -11.71
N ASP A 205 1.08 16.66 -11.81
CA ASP A 205 1.15 15.55 -10.85
C ASP A 205 1.51 16.01 -9.42
N MET A 206 2.03 17.23 -9.29
CA MET A 206 2.44 17.85 -8.02
C MET A 206 1.46 18.94 -7.54
N ASP A 207 0.33 19.14 -8.21
CA ASP A 207 -0.59 20.25 -7.88
C ASP A 207 -1.23 20.07 -6.50
N ALA A 208 -1.49 18.83 -6.10
CA ALA A 208 -2.03 18.51 -4.79
C ALA A 208 -1.10 18.90 -3.62
N PHE A 209 0.22 19.05 -3.86
CA PHE A 209 1.16 19.43 -2.78
C PHE A 209 0.85 20.79 -2.16
N ALA A 210 0.25 21.72 -2.92
CA ALA A 210 -0.20 23.02 -2.43
C ALA A 210 -1.30 22.93 -1.34
N LEU A 211 -1.93 21.76 -1.16
CA LEU A 211 -2.90 21.54 -0.09
C LEU A 211 -2.24 21.64 1.29
N ILE A 212 -0.96 21.27 1.41
CA ILE A 212 -0.21 21.32 2.67
C ILE A 212 -0.06 22.79 3.12
N ASP A 213 0.15 23.71 2.18
CA ASP A 213 0.34 25.14 2.47
C ASP A 213 -0.91 25.78 3.12
N LYS A 214 -2.09 25.12 2.99
CA LYS A 214 -3.34 25.52 3.62
C LYS A 214 -3.51 24.98 5.06
N ILE A 215 -2.59 24.12 5.53
CA ILE A 215 -2.68 23.50 6.85
C ILE A 215 -1.98 24.41 7.86
N PRO A 216 -2.69 24.97 8.86
CA PRO A 216 -2.08 25.87 9.84
C PRO A 216 -0.94 25.20 10.62
N SER A 217 0.14 25.95 10.85
CA SER A 217 1.28 25.53 11.65
C SER A 217 2.06 24.33 11.11
N VAL A 218 1.92 24.04 9.82
CA VAL A 218 2.67 22.98 9.14
C VAL A 218 3.59 23.61 8.10
N LYS A 219 4.82 23.10 8.01
CA LYS A 219 5.77 23.46 6.98
C LYS A 219 5.82 22.37 5.92
N ARG A 220 5.71 22.74 4.64
CA ARG A 220 5.94 21.84 3.51
C ARG A 220 7.43 21.79 3.18
N GLY A 221 7.98 20.60 3.12
CA GLY A 221 9.28 20.31 2.51
C GLY A 221 9.17 20.07 1.00
N PRO A 222 10.30 19.82 0.31
CA PRO A 222 10.29 19.36 -1.07
C PRO A 222 9.47 18.09 -1.22
N GLY A 223 8.65 18.03 -2.27
CA GLY A 223 7.87 16.87 -2.62
C GLY A 223 8.51 16.03 -3.72
N GLY A 224 7.87 14.92 -4.06
CA GLY A 224 8.31 14.06 -5.14
C GLY A 224 7.19 13.31 -5.84
N VAL A 225 7.36 13.07 -7.13
CA VAL A 225 6.56 12.10 -7.89
C VAL A 225 7.41 10.85 -8.11
N VAL A 226 7.04 9.76 -7.46
CA VAL A 226 7.65 8.44 -7.71
C VAL A 226 7.00 7.84 -8.94
N CYS A 227 7.80 7.58 -9.98
CA CYS A 227 7.28 7.08 -11.24
C CYS A 227 8.31 6.22 -11.99
N LEU A 228 7.94 5.82 -13.19
CA LEU A 228 8.77 4.98 -14.06
C LEU A 228 9.73 5.79 -14.95
N TYR A 229 9.83 7.09 -14.78
CA TYR A 229 10.87 7.90 -15.44
C TYR A 229 12.24 7.53 -14.87
N ASP A 230 13.27 7.52 -15.71
CA ASP A 230 14.58 6.95 -15.37
C ASP A 230 15.58 7.93 -14.75
N LYS A 231 15.21 9.21 -14.62
CA LYS A 231 16.12 10.26 -14.13
C LYS A 231 15.56 11.00 -12.94
N LEU A 232 16.40 11.20 -11.93
CA LEU A 232 16.12 12.11 -10.82
C LEU A 232 16.29 13.55 -11.30
N ILE A 233 15.19 14.27 -11.45
CA ILE A 233 15.19 15.66 -11.90
C ILE A 233 14.31 16.54 -11.02
N THR A 234 14.59 17.83 -10.99
CA THR A 234 13.67 18.83 -10.43
C THR A 234 12.65 19.22 -11.49
N LEU A 235 11.36 19.15 -11.18
CA LEU A 235 10.29 19.39 -12.15
C LEU A 235 9.50 20.68 -11.85
N LYS A 236 9.20 20.97 -10.57
CA LYS A 236 8.40 22.13 -10.16
C LYS A 236 8.94 22.71 -8.85
N GLY A 237 9.52 23.93 -8.91
CA GLY A 237 10.17 24.52 -7.74
C GLY A 237 11.30 23.65 -7.19
N ASN A 238 11.15 23.15 -5.97
CA ASN A 238 12.08 22.20 -5.33
C ASN A 238 11.58 20.75 -5.40
N ASP A 239 10.39 20.51 -5.98
CA ASP A 239 9.80 19.19 -6.06
C ASP A 239 10.45 18.38 -7.20
N LYS A 240 10.64 17.09 -6.98
CA LYS A 240 11.45 16.20 -7.82
C LYS A 240 10.63 15.07 -8.44
N VAL A 241 11.08 14.63 -9.59
CA VAL A 241 10.75 13.30 -10.12
C VAL A 241 11.72 12.31 -9.52
N ILE A 242 11.19 11.25 -8.90
CA ILE A 242 11.97 10.22 -8.23
C ILE A 242 11.77 8.93 -9.00
N PRO A 243 12.81 8.44 -9.69
CA PRO A 243 12.74 7.13 -10.31
C PRO A 243 12.47 6.04 -9.28
N ILE A 244 11.56 5.10 -9.59
CA ILE A 244 11.20 4.01 -8.65
C ILE A 244 12.40 3.16 -8.21
N GLN A 245 13.45 3.07 -9.01
CA GLN A 245 14.68 2.34 -8.67
C GLN A 245 15.52 2.99 -7.55
N TYR A 246 15.12 4.14 -7.02
CA TYR A 246 15.75 4.78 -5.86
C TYR A 246 15.09 4.42 -4.51
N LEU A 247 14.07 3.54 -4.54
CA LEU A 247 13.36 3.05 -3.35
C LEU A 247 14.03 1.86 -2.67
#